data_9f5ed8f117573131b357667a29e098f3
#
_entry.id   9f5ed8f117573131b357667a29e098f3
#
_cell.length_a   1.000
_cell.length_b   1.000
_cell.length_c   1.000
_cell.angle_alpha   90.00
_cell.angle_beta   90.00
_cell.angle_gamma   90.00
#
_symmetry.space_group_name_H-M   'P 1'
#
loop_
_entity.id
_entity.type
_entity.pdbx_description
1 polymer ?
#
loop_
_entity_poly.entity_id
_entity_poly.type
_entity_poly.pdbx_seq_one_letter_code
_entity_poly.pdbx_strand_id
1 'polypeptide(L)'
;MEDIQIDLMHHKLPKAEPLPDIDLSKATLVPATYAVSGMTCSACVNSVERSLNAIPGVSASVNFASETVHVLAPSEVKAEVIIKAVKAAGYSASLLEDRNDPALHRKGAARALIAAIIFAVPTIAISMVMSWHHSVGDWLFNIFISNGWPLPPNSDHHFASWLALALTTPLILIVAFPIHRAAIRNFFHPTMDSLISLGSLSAYLWSIYATYTGKGDLYTEVAAGVLLFVILGRYLESRAKRSASSALSTLLALGEKEVTVLRSGSEVVIPISHLKVGDEF
;
A
#
# COMPACT_ATOMS: atom_id res chain seq x y z
N MET A 1 -37.44 -2.33 26.93
CA MET A 1 -36.67 -2.89 25.79
C MET A 1 -36.74 -1.83 24.72
N GLU A 2 -35.77 -0.93 24.77
CA GLU A 2 -35.62 0.17 23.81
C GLU A 2 -34.83 -0.34 22.63
N ASP A 3 -35.44 -0.24 21.43
CA ASP A 3 -34.80 -0.54 20.17
C ASP A 3 -33.65 0.40 19.93
N ILE A 4 -32.41 -0.10 20.01
CA ILE A 4 -31.22 0.60 19.57
C ILE A 4 -31.23 0.53 18.03
N GLN A 5 -31.81 1.55 17.42
CA GLN A 5 -31.71 1.84 16.01
C GLN A 5 -30.26 2.25 15.73
N ILE A 6 -29.47 1.32 15.19
CA ILE A 6 -28.14 1.61 14.68
C ILE A 6 -28.32 2.43 13.41
N ASP A 7 -28.23 3.73 13.55
CA ASP A 7 -28.15 4.68 12.43
C ASP A 7 -26.80 4.47 11.73
N LEU A 8 -26.80 3.56 10.75
CA LEU A 8 -25.68 3.38 9.84
C LEU A 8 -25.54 4.66 9.02
N MET A 9 -24.67 5.55 9.49
CA MET A 9 -24.26 6.75 8.76
C MET A 9 -23.93 6.38 7.31
N HIS A 10 -24.87 6.69 6.44
CA HIS A 10 -24.63 6.73 4.99
C HIS A 10 -23.51 7.73 4.72
N HIS A 11 -22.28 7.22 4.68
CA HIS A 11 -21.16 8.01 4.22
C HIS A 11 -21.45 8.41 2.76
N LYS A 12 -21.77 9.70 2.54
CA LYS A 12 -21.97 10.29 1.22
C LYS A 12 -20.67 10.06 0.43
N LEU A 13 -20.68 9.05 -0.43
CA LEU A 13 -19.72 8.97 -1.54
C LEU A 13 -19.71 10.36 -2.23
N PRO A 14 -18.55 10.89 -2.63
CA PRO A 14 -18.51 12.12 -3.38
C PRO A 14 -19.47 11.95 -4.56
N LYS A 15 -20.43 12.90 -4.71
CA LYS A 15 -21.41 12.89 -5.81
C LYS A 15 -20.63 12.70 -7.10
N ALA A 16 -20.75 11.50 -7.69
CA ALA A 16 -20.34 11.31 -9.07
C ALA A 16 -21.11 12.34 -9.90
N GLU A 17 -20.44 13.02 -10.81
CA GLU A 17 -21.13 13.79 -11.85
C GLU A 17 -22.21 12.91 -12.45
N PRO A 18 -23.43 13.42 -12.67
CA PRO A 18 -24.50 12.61 -13.21
C PRO A 18 -24.02 12.02 -14.54
N LEU A 19 -23.87 10.71 -14.57
CA LEU A 19 -23.65 9.98 -15.82
C LEU A 19 -24.87 10.23 -16.71
N PRO A 20 -24.69 10.38 -18.03
CA PRO A 20 -25.82 10.46 -18.96
C PRO A 20 -26.73 9.25 -18.73
N ASP A 21 -28.04 9.45 -18.89
CA ASP A 21 -29.05 8.40 -18.77
C ASP A 21 -28.71 7.28 -19.77
N ILE A 22 -28.06 6.22 -19.28
CA ILE A 22 -27.61 5.09 -20.12
C ILE A 22 -28.76 4.09 -20.14
N ASP A 23 -29.35 3.89 -21.29
CA ASP A 23 -30.30 2.80 -21.52
C ASP A 23 -29.56 1.45 -21.51
N LEU A 24 -29.49 0.85 -20.33
CA LEU A 24 -28.78 -0.41 -20.08
C LEU A 24 -29.29 -1.60 -20.94
N SER A 25 -30.50 -1.47 -21.52
CA SER A 25 -31.09 -2.50 -22.37
C SER A 25 -30.43 -2.60 -23.76
N LYS A 26 -29.74 -1.55 -24.18
CA LYS A 26 -29.08 -1.40 -25.49
C LYS A 26 -27.58 -1.19 -25.42
N ALA A 27 -27.01 -1.08 -24.20
CA ALA A 27 -25.62 -0.78 -24.01
C ALA A 27 -24.74 -1.99 -24.38
N THR A 28 -23.78 -1.79 -25.28
CA THR A 28 -22.74 -2.78 -25.58
C THR A 28 -21.73 -2.77 -24.43
N LEU A 29 -21.66 -3.86 -23.66
CA LEU A 29 -20.70 -4.01 -22.57
C LEU A 29 -19.31 -4.29 -23.15
N VAL A 30 -18.34 -3.48 -22.76
CA VAL A 30 -16.93 -3.63 -23.17
C VAL A 30 -16.13 -4.11 -21.97
N PRO A 31 -15.40 -5.23 -22.10
CA PRO A 31 -14.49 -5.67 -21.05
C PRO A 31 -13.21 -4.83 -21.08
N ALA A 32 -12.76 -4.37 -19.91
CA ALA A 32 -11.49 -3.70 -19.75
C ALA A 32 -10.79 -4.17 -18.48
N THR A 33 -9.45 -4.22 -18.52
CA THR A 33 -8.66 -4.63 -17.37
C THR A 33 -7.76 -3.46 -16.93
N TYR A 34 -7.80 -3.15 -15.65
CA TYR A 34 -6.98 -2.10 -15.05
C TYR A 34 -6.03 -2.71 -14.03
N ALA A 35 -4.81 -2.19 -13.97
CA ALA A 35 -3.91 -2.45 -12.86
C ALA A 35 -4.30 -1.55 -11.68
N VAL A 36 -4.46 -2.13 -10.49
CA VAL A 36 -4.79 -1.40 -9.25
C VAL A 36 -3.67 -1.59 -8.26
N SER A 37 -3.14 -0.50 -7.72
CA SER A 37 -2.07 -0.54 -6.73
C SER A 37 -2.46 0.12 -5.41
N GLY A 38 -1.84 -0.35 -4.32
CA GLY A 38 -2.09 0.12 -2.96
C GLY A 38 -3.06 -0.74 -2.16
N MET A 39 -3.51 -1.87 -2.71
CA MET A 39 -4.30 -2.86 -1.96
C MET A 39 -3.38 -3.71 -1.09
N THR A 40 -3.63 -3.75 0.23
CA THR A 40 -2.82 -4.48 1.20
C THR A 40 -3.59 -5.57 1.95
N CYS A 41 -4.91 -5.64 1.76
CA CYS A 41 -5.75 -6.61 2.45
C CYS A 41 -7.07 -6.85 1.70
N SER A 42 -7.81 -7.88 2.08
CA SER A 42 -9.13 -8.22 1.49
C SER A 42 -10.16 -7.10 1.66
N ALA A 43 -10.10 -6.33 2.75
CA ALA A 43 -10.97 -5.17 2.94
C ALA A 43 -10.73 -4.10 1.86
N CYS A 44 -9.48 -3.96 1.39
CA CYS A 44 -9.12 -3.06 0.29
C CYS A 44 -9.78 -3.50 -1.03
N VAL A 45 -9.77 -4.82 -1.32
CA VAL A 45 -10.43 -5.42 -2.48
C VAL A 45 -11.91 -5.08 -2.49
N ASN A 46 -12.60 -5.36 -1.37
CA ASN A 46 -14.02 -5.08 -1.23
C ASN A 46 -14.34 -3.57 -1.38
N SER A 47 -13.45 -2.71 -0.94
CA SER A 47 -13.61 -1.25 -1.08
C SER A 47 -13.55 -0.82 -2.55
N VAL A 48 -12.59 -1.34 -3.31
CA VAL A 48 -12.46 -1.06 -4.75
C VAL A 48 -13.64 -1.61 -5.53
N GLU A 49 -14.01 -2.88 -5.31
CA GLU A 49 -15.17 -3.49 -5.97
C GLU A 49 -16.47 -2.73 -5.69
N ARG A 50 -16.70 -2.38 -4.43
CA ARG A 50 -17.90 -1.60 -4.04
C ARG A 50 -17.92 -0.23 -4.72
N SER A 51 -16.79 0.45 -4.80
CA SER A 51 -16.69 1.76 -5.44
C SER A 51 -16.97 1.71 -6.93
N LEU A 52 -16.53 0.64 -7.61
CA LEU A 52 -16.75 0.45 -9.04
C LEU A 52 -18.17 -0.03 -9.33
N ASN A 53 -18.67 -1.00 -8.56
CA ASN A 53 -20.03 -1.53 -8.71
C ASN A 53 -21.13 -0.52 -8.28
N ALA A 54 -20.77 0.60 -7.66
CA ALA A 54 -21.68 1.71 -7.41
C ALA A 54 -21.93 2.56 -8.67
N ILE A 55 -21.15 2.39 -9.74
CA ILE A 55 -21.36 3.08 -11.02
C ILE A 55 -22.44 2.32 -11.80
N PRO A 56 -23.52 2.99 -12.25
CA PRO A 56 -24.60 2.33 -12.99
C PRO A 56 -24.09 1.60 -14.23
N GLY A 57 -24.48 0.34 -14.37
CA GLY A 57 -24.11 -0.50 -15.51
C GLY A 57 -22.69 -1.07 -15.49
N VAL A 58 -21.90 -0.78 -14.45
CA VAL A 58 -20.55 -1.33 -14.28
C VAL A 58 -20.58 -2.57 -13.40
N SER A 59 -19.94 -3.64 -13.86
CA SER A 59 -19.64 -4.84 -13.08
C SER A 59 -18.12 -5.00 -12.98
N ALA A 60 -17.60 -5.01 -11.77
CA ALA A 60 -16.16 -5.08 -11.52
C ALA A 60 -15.82 -6.23 -10.56
N SER A 61 -14.76 -6.96 -10.88
CA SER A 61 -14.18 -8.00 -10.04
C SER A 61 -12.68 -7.78 -9.90
N VAL A 62 -12.21 -7.75 -8.66
CA VAL A 62 -10.81 -7.48 -8.33
C VAL A 62 -10.05 -8.76 -8.06
N ASN A 63 -8.95 -8.95 -8.75
CA ASN A 63 -8.00 -10.02 -8.45
C ASN A 63 -6.84 -9.45 -7.61
N PHE A 64 -6.84 -9.79 -6.32
CA PHE A 64 -5.81 -9.33 -5.38
C PHE A 64 -4.42 -9.86 -5.70
N ALA A 65 -4.31 -11.10 -6.22
CA ALA A 65 -3.01 -11.72 -6.49
C ALA A 65 -2.29 -11.08 -7.68
N SER A 66 -3.05 -10.73 -8.74
CA SER A 66 -2.50 -10.05 -9.93
C SER A 66 -2.52 -8.53 -9.82
N GLU A 67 -3.15 -7.99 -8.76
CA GLU A 67 -3.37 -6.55 -8.58
C GLU A 67 -4.10 -5.91 -9.79
N THR A 68 -5.08 -6.64 -10.32
CA THR A 68 -5.90 -6.21 -11.46
C THR A 68 -7.37 -6.17 -11.12
N VAL A 69 -8.11 -5.30 -11.78
CA VAL A 69 -9.57 -5.31 -11.78
C VAL A 69 -10.08 -5.53 -13.21
N HIS A 70 -10.97 -6.50 -13.34
CA HIS A 70 -11.72 -6.73 -14.58
C HIS A 70 -13.03 -5.96 -14.47
N VAL A 71 -13.27 -5.10 -15.43
CA VAL A 71 -14.45 -4.23 -15.48
C VAL A 71 -15.23 -4.53 -16.74
N LEU A 72 -16.52 -4.80 -16.59
CA LEU A 72 -17.48 -4.81 -17.67
C LEU A 72 -18.29 -3.51 -17.56
N ALA A 73 -18.20 -2.65 -18.54
CA ALA A 73 -18.86 -1.35 -18.52
C ALA A 73 -19.48 -1.03 -19.90
N PRO A 74 -20.57 -0.24 -19.94
CA PRO A 74 -21.07 0.32 -21.18
C PRO A 74 -19.99 1.12 -21.92
N SER A 75 -20.02 1.10 -23.26
CA SER A 75 -19.05 1.80 -24.12
C SER A 75 -18.98 3.32 -23.84
N GLU A 76 -20.03 3.88 -23.27
CA GLU A 76 -20.12 5.31 -22.89
C GLU A 76 -19.34 5.64 -21.61
N VAL A 77 -19.02 4.63 -20.79
CA VAL A 77 -18.24 4.80 -19.54
C VAL A 77 -16.76 4.86 -19.89
N LYS A 78 -16.21 6.06 -19.87
CA LYS A 78 -14.80 6.29 -20.18
C LYS A 78 -13.87 5.74 -19.09
N ALA A 79 -12.67 5.32 -19.49
CA ALA A 79 -11.63 4.82 -18.57
C ALA A 79 -11.33 5.79 -17.42
N GLU A 80 -11.41 7.10 -17.66
CA GLU A 80 -11.18 8.11 -16.62
C GLU A 80 -12.18 8.03 -15.47
N VAL A 81 -13.44 7.64 -15.74
CA VAL A 81 -14.47 7.47 -14.70
C VAL A 81 -14.09 6.30 -13.77
N ILE A 82 -13.66 5.19 -14.34
CA ILE A 82 -13.18 4.02 -13.59
C ILE A 82 -11.96 4.38 -12.74
N ILE A 83 -10.97 5.03 -13.35
CA ILE A 83 -9.75 5.47 -12.65
C ILE A 83 -10.08 6.44 -11.52
N LYS A 84 -11.01 7.38 -11.76
CA LYS A 84 -11.46 8.36 -10.76
C LYS A 84 -12.18 7.70 -9.58
N ALA A 85 -13.01 6.67 -9.84
CA ALA A 85 -13.70 5.92 -8.80
C ALA A 85 -12.71 5.12 -7.92
N VAL A 86 -11.72 4.46 -8.53
CA VAL A 86 -10.66 3.77 -7.78
C VAL A 86 -9.82 4.76 -6.95
N LYS A 87 -9.50 5.94 -7.51
CA LYS A 87 -8.80 7.00 -6.78
C LYS A 87 -9.63 7.55 -5.63
N ALA A 88 -10.94 7.70 -5.79
CA ALA A 88 -11.85 8.14 -4.73
C ALA A 88 -11.91 7.11 -3.59
N ALA A 89 -11.85 5.81 -3.90
CA ALA A 89 -11.71 4.74 -2.91
C ALA A 89 -10.33 4.71 -2.22
N GLY A 90 -9.40 5.59 -2.66
CA GLY A 90 -8.09 5.73 -2.02
C GLY A 90 -6.97 4.90 -2.66
N TYR A 91 -7.19 4.30 -3.82
CA TYR A 91 -6.22 3.47 -4.53
C TYR A 91 -5.78 4.11 -5.84
N SER A 92 -4.77 3.54 -6.51
CA SER A 92 -4.32 4.02 -7.82
C SER A 92 -4.70 3.00 -8.88
N ALA A 93 -5.25 3.46 -10.00
CA ALA A 93 -5.55 2.62 -11.16
C ALA A 93 -4.91 3.21 -12.42
N SER A 94 -4.51 2.30 -13.33
CA SER A 94 -4.06 2.60 -14.70
C SER A 94 -4.55 1.51 -15.63
N LEU A 95 -4.68 1.79 -16.92
CA LEU A 95 -4.92 0.75 -17.91
C LEU A 95 -3.77 -0.28 -17.86
N LEU A 96 -4.09 -1.55 -18.09
CA LEU A 96 -3.09 -2.62 -17.99
C LEU A 96 -1.96 -2.43 -19.01
N GLU A 97 -2.26 -1.83 -20.17
CA GLU A 97 -1.31 -1.49 -21.22
C GLU A 97 -0.31 -0.40 -20.80
N ASP A 98 -0.70 0.44 -19.85
CA ASP A 98 0.07 1.59 -19.36
C ASP A 98 0.81 1.26 -18.04
N ARG A 99 1.03 -0.01 -17.78
CA ARG A 99 1.67 -0.49 -16.56
C ARG A 99 3.12 -0.04 -16.53
N ASN A 100 3.37 1.09 -15.86
CA ASN A 100 4.71 1.56 -15.55
C ASN A 100 5.53 0.43 -14.92
N ASP A 101 6.74 0.24 -15.45
CA ASP A 101 7.71 -0.80 -15.20
C ASP A 101 7.66 -1.38 -13.76
N PRO A 102 7.35 -2.70 -13.62
CA PRO A 102 7.34 -3.39 -12.32
C PRO A 102 8.68 -3.27 -11.57
N ALA A 103 9.76 -2.94 -12.29
CA ALA A 103 11.09 -2.75 -11.71
C ALA A 103 11.19 -1.49 -10.81
N LEU A 104 10.42 -0.44 -11.08
CA LEU A 104 10.41 0.79 -10.28
C LEU A 104 9.81 0.56 -8.88
N HIS A 105 8.71 -0.17 -8.79
CA HIS A 105 8.10 -0.54 -7.50
C HIS A 105 9.00 -1.46 -6.66
N ARG A 106 9.77 -2.37 -7.31
CA ARG A 106 10.73 -3.24 -6.64
C ARG A 106 11.86 -2.47 -5.97
N LYS A 107 12.43 -1.48 -6.69
CA LYS A 107 13.52 -0.65 -6.16
C LYS A 107 13.03 0.16 -4.94
N GLY A 108 11.79 0.61 -4.93
CA GLY A 108 11.19 1.33 -3.81
C GLY A 108 11.05 0.46 -2.55
N ALA A 109 10.47 -0.73 -2.67
CA ALA A 109 10.27 -1.64 -1.54
C ALA A 109 11.59 -2.13 -0.93
N ALA A 110 12.58 -2.48 -1.78
CA ALA A 110 13.89 -2.88 -1.31
C ALA A 110 14.65 -1.74 -0.60
N ARG A 111 14.57 -0.51 -1.14
CA ARG A 111 15.16 0.67 -0.49
C ARG A 111 14.52 0.97 0.86
N ALA A 112 13.19 0.88 0.95
CA ALA A 112 12.49 1.06 2.22
C ALA A 112 12.91 0.02 3.26
N LEU A 113 13.07 -1.27 2.87
CA LEU A 113 13.55 -2.31 3.75
C LEU A 113 15.00 -2.06 4.22
N ILE A 114 15.90 -1.71 3.30
CA ILE A 114 17.29 -1.40 3.65
C ILE A 114 17.33 -0.22 4.62
N ALA A 115 16.59 0.85 4.36
CA ALA A 115 16.49 1.99 5.26
C ALA A 115 15.92 1.58 6.62
N ALA A 116 14.86 0.76 6.66
CA ALA A 116 14.30 0.26 7.91
C ALA A 116 15.31 -0.55 8.71
N ILE A 117 16.11 -1.41 8.07
CA ILE A 117 17.17 -2.17 8.73
C ILE A 117 18.24 -1.24 9.30
N ILE A 118 18.71 -0.25 8.53
CA ILE A 118 19.75 0.69 8.94
C ILE A 118 19.35 1.47 10.20
N PHE A 119 18.08 1.86 10.32
CA PHE A 119 17.61 2.63 11.46
C PHE A 119 17.06 1.77 12.60
N ALA A 120 16.28 0.71 12.29
CA ALA A 120 15.63 -0.07 13.33
C ALA A 120 16.60 -1.00 14.07
N VAL A 121 17.53 -1.68 13.36
CA VAL A 121 18.43 -2.63 14.02
C VAL A 121 19.32 -1.97 15.05
N PRO A 122 20.00 -0.83 14.77
CA PRO A 122 20.76 -0.14 15.80
C PRO A 122 19.89 0.37 16.97
N THR A 123 18.69 0.89 16.68
CA THR A 123 17.75 1.33 17.72
C THR A 123 17.41 0.18 18.67
N ILE A 124 17.00 -0.98 18.12
CA ILE A 124 16.66 -2.16 18.91
C ILE A 124 17.88 -2.65 19.71
N ALA A 125 19.05 -2.69 19.08
CA ALA A 125 20.27 -3.14 19.73
C ALA A 125 20.67 -2.25 20.91
N ILE A 126 20.64 -0.93 20.72
CA ILE A 126 20.97 0.04 21.78
C ILE A 126 19.93 0.00 22.90
N SER A 127 18.64 -0.14 22.58
CA SER A 127 17.59 -0.14 23.60
C SER A 127 17.51 -1.46 24.38
N MET A 128 17.72 -2.61 23.73
CA MET A 128 17.57 -3.92 24.38
C MET A 128 18.83 -4.41 25.09
N VAL A 129 20.02 -4.05 24.60
CA VAL A 129 21.27 -4.51 25.19
C VAL A 129 21.77 -3.52 26.21
N MET A 130 21.52 -3.77 27.50
CA MET A 130 21.87 -2.88 28.62
C MET A 130 23.34 -2.43 28.59
N SER A 131 24.25 -3.34 28.29
CA SER A 131 25.67 -3.01 28.17
C SER A 131 25.98 -2.00 27.08
N TRP A 132 25.30 -2.12 25.94
CA TRP A 132 25.44 -1.18 24.81
C TRP A 132 24.78 0.16 25.12
N HIS A 133 23.64 0.13 25.80
CA HIS A 133 22.95 1.35 26.22
C HIS A 133 23.89 2.24 27.06
N HIS A 134 24.55 1.67 28.08
CA HIS A 134 25.50 2.41 28.90
C HIS A 134 26.76 2.82 28.12
N SER A 135 27.41 1.86 27.45
CA SER A 135 28.67 2.15 26.75
C SER A 135 28.54 3.20 25.66
N VAL A 136 27.47 3.13 24.86
CA VAL A 136 27.20 4.13 23.80
C VAL A 136 26.77 5.46 24.39
N GLY A 137 25.96 5.42 25.46
CA GLY A 137 25.56 6.64 26.19
C GLY A 137 26.77 7.41 26.73
N ASP A 138 27.63 6.72 27.47
CA ASP A 138 28.84 7.32 28.06
C ASP A 138 29.82 7.83 27.00
N TRP A 139 30.00 7.08 25.92
CA TRP A 139 30.85 7.47 24.80
C TRP A 139 30.36 8.76 24.12
N LEU A 140 29.08 8.85 23.84
CA LEU A 140 28.48 10.06 23.26
C LEU A 140 28.51 11.24 24.20
N PHE A 141 28.20 11.02 25.48
CA PHE A 141 28.26 12.05 26.51
C PHE A 141 29.65 12.67 26.58
N ASN A 142 30.71 11.85 26.61
CA ASN A 142 32.08 12.30 26.60
C ASN A 142 32.46 13.10 25.35
N ILE A 143 31.98 12.69 24.17
CA ILE A 143 32.19 13.44 22.92
C ILE A 143 31.55 14.83 22.99
N PHE A 144 30.32 14.93 23.49
CA PHE A 144 29.62 16.22 23.57
C PHE A 144 30.32 17.16 24.55
N ILE A 145 30.72 16.67 25.71
CA ILE A 145 31.47 17.46 26.68
C ILE A 145 32.82 17.92 26.12
N SER A 146 33.58 17.01 25.51
CA SER A 146 34.92 17.34 24.99
C SER A 146 34.90 18.38 23.87
N ASN A 147 33.79 18.46 23.11
CA ASN A 147 33.61 19.45 22.05
C ASN A 147 32.86 20.71 22.51
N GLY A 148 32.46 20.80 23.77
CA GLY A 148 31.70 21.92 24.28
C GLY A 148 30.30 22.09 23.68
N TRP A 149 29.69 21.02 23.17
CA TRP A 149 28.36 21.07 22.61
C TRP A 149 27.29 21.09 23.69
N PRO A 150 26.14 21.76 23.44
CA PRO A 150 25.07 21.82 24.41
C PRO A 150 24.49 20.41 24.62
N LEU A 151 24.34 20.01 25.86
CA LEU A 151 23.79 18.72 26.25
C LEU A 151 22.26 18.76 26.21
N PRO A 152 21.64 17.69 25.68
CA PRO A 152 20.18 17.55 25.75
C PRO A 152 19.70 17.45 27.21
N PRO A 153 18.42 17.77 27.50
CA PRO A 153 17.87 17.59 28.83
C PRO A 153 17.97 16.12 29.30
N ASN A 154 18.25 15.91 30.58
CA ASN A 154 18.42 14.59 31.22
C ASN A 154 19.45 13.67 30.53
N SER A 155 20.50 14.24 29.92
CA SER A 155 21.51 13.47 29.20
C SER A 155 22.50 12.73 30.09
N ASP A 156 22.65 13.11 31.35
CA ASP A 156 23.65 12.56 32.25
C ASP A 156 23.62 11.05 32.44
N HIS A 157 22.43 10.45 32.31
CA HIS A 157 22.23 8.99 32.40
C HIS A 157 21.46 8.39 31.24
N HIS A 158 20.99 9.20 30.28
CA HIS A 158 20.06 8.78 29.23
C HIS A 158 20.47 9.22 27.82
N PHE A 159 21.77 9.46 27.58
CA PHE A 159 22.24 9.92 26.27
C PHE A 159 21.92 8.91 25.15
N ALA A 160 21.99 7.60 25.45
CA ALA A 160 21.60 6.54 24.51
C ALA A 160 20.13 6.63 24.10
N SER A 161 19.24 7.13 24.97
CA SER A 161 17.82 7.34 24.68
C SER A 161 17.62 8.42 23.61
N TRP A 162 18.40 9.49 23.66
CA TRP A 162 18.41 10.53 22.62
C TRP A 162 18.90 10.01 21.28
N LEU A 163 19.91 9.13 21.28
CA LEU A 163 20.38 8.48 20.07
C LEU A 163 19.32 7.53 19.51
N ALA A 164 18.67 6.72 20.35
CA ALA A 164 17.58 5.85 19.94
C ALA A 164 16.41 6.64 19.32
N LEU A 165 16.03 7.78 19.91
CA LEU A 165 15.04 8.69 19.33
C LEU A 165 15.51 9.26 17.99
N ALA A 166 16.76 9.73 17.90
CA ALA A 166 17.32 10.28 16.67
C ALA A 166 17.31 9.27 15.51
N LEU A 167 17.59 7.98 15.81
CA LEU A 167 17.52 6.89 14.82
C LEU A 167 16.07 6.52 14.47
N THR A 168 15.15 6.55 15.44
CA THR A 168 13.75 6.21 15.21
C THR A 168 13.00 7.30 14.44
N THR A 169 13.41 8.56 14.57
CA THR A 169 12.77 9.69 13.89
C THR A 169 12.70 9.53 12.37
N PRO A 170 13.82 9.30 11.63
CA PRO A 170 13.75 9.09 10.19
C PRO A 170 13.00 7.82 9.81
N LEU A 171 13.04 6.78 10.64
CA LEU A 171 12.27 5.56 10.42
C LEU A 171 10.77 5.85 10.40
N ILE A 172 10.27 6.61 11.37
CA ILE A 172 8.85 6.97 11.48
C ILE A 172 8.45 8.00 10.43
N LEU A 173 9.20 9.10 10.30
CA LEU A 173 8.78 10.23 9.47
C LEU A 173 9.01 10.00 7.97
N ILE A 174 10.05 9.26 7.60
CA ILE A 174 10.43 9.07 6.19
C ILE A 174 10.07 7.67 5.71
N VAL A 175 10.58 6.63 6.38
CA VAL A 175 10.43 5.25 5.91
C VAL A 175 8.99 4.76 6.08
N ALA A 176 8.35 5.05 7.22
CA ALA A 176 6.97 4.68 7.51
C ALA A 176 5.94 5.67 6.95
N PHE A 177 6.36 6.77 6.30
CA PHE A 177 5.45 7.77 5.74
C PHE A 177 4.33 7.21 4.87
N PRO A 178 4.55 6.22 3.97
CA PRO A 178 3.48 5.62 3.19
C PRO A 178 2.41 4.94 4.06
N ILE A 179 2.80 4.35 5.21
CA ILE A 179 1.89 3.69 6.16
C ILE A 179 1.03 4.74 6.86
N HIS A 180 1.66 5.83 7.36
CA HIS A 180 0.94 6.92 8.01
C HIS A 180 -0.02 7.64 7.06
N ARG A 181 0.43 7.86 5.82
CA ARG A 181 -0.42 8.43 4.77
C ARG A 181 -1.64 7.54 4.46
N ALA A 182 -1.44 6.23 4.37
CA ALA A 182 -2.53 5.28 4.16
C ALA A 182 -3.51 5.27 5.35
N ALA A 183 -3.00 5.33 6.58
CA ALA A 183 -3.80 5.41 7.80
C ALA A 183 -4.67 6.67 7.83
N ILE A 184 -4.12 7.84 7.53
CA ILE A 184 -4.86 9.11 7.50
C ILE A 184 -5.93 9.08 6.41
N ARG A 185 -5.59 8.59 5.21
CA ARG A 185 -6.53 8.52 4.09
C ARG A 185 -7.71 7.60 4.38
N ASN A 186 -7.47 6.51 5.09
CA ASN A 186 -8.48 5.52 5.45
C ASN A 186 -8.99 5.69 6.90
N PHE A 187 -8.99 6.90 7.42
CA PHE A 187 -9.34 7.17 8.82
C PHE A 187 -10.73 6.65 9.20
N PHE A 188 -11.72 6.80 8.32
CA PHE A 188 -13.10 6.33 8.55
C PHE A 188 -13.29 4.82 8.28
N HIS A 189 -12.34 4.17 7.65
CA HIS A 189 -12.34 2.72 7.39
C HIS A 189 -11.02 2.13 7.88
N PRO A 190 -10.88 1.89 9.20
CA PRO A 190 -9.63 1.46 9.80
C PRO A 190 -9.09 0.21 9.10
N THR A 191 -7.87 0.29 8.65
CA THR A 191 -7.12 -0.81 8.04
C THR A 191 -6.01 -1.25 8.97
N MET A 192 -5.30 -2.32 8.62
CA MET A 192 -4.10 -2.75 9.33
C MET A 192 -3.08 -1.59 9.45
N ASP A 193 -2.97 -0.75 8.42
CA ASP A 193 -2.09 0.42 8.42
C ASP A 193 -2.47 1.46 9.48
N SER A 194 -3.76 1.62 9.75
CA SER A 194 -4.26 2.54 10.79
C SER A 194 -3.81 2.11 12.18
N LEU A 195 -3.88 0.80 12.47
CA LEU A 195 -3.43 0.25 13.76
C LEU A 195 -1.92 0.35 13.92
N ILE A 196 -1.16 0.02 12.87
CA ILE A 196 0.31 0.12 12.88
C ILE A 196 0.75 1.56 13.06
N SER A 197 0.13 2.49 12.32
CA SER A 197 0.43 3.92 12.41
C SER A 197 0.13 4.46 13.81
N LEU A 198 -1.04 4.16 14.37
CA LEU A 198 -1.44 4.59 15.70
C LEU A 198 -0.49 4.05 16.76
N GLY A 199 -0.21 2.73 16.74
CA GLY A 199 0.65 2.09 17.73
C GLY A 199 2.09 2.61 17.68
N SER A 200 2.69 2.70 16.49
CA SER A 200 4.07 3.18 16.34
C SER A 200 4.22 4.66 16.70
N LEU A 201 3.27 5.51 16.31
CA LEU A 201 3.27 6.93 16.69
C LEU A 201 3.07 7.12 18.19
N SER A 202 2.15 6.36 18.81
CA SER A 202 1.94 6.44 20.27
C SER A 202 3.19 6.04 21.06
N ALA A 203 3.84 4.94 20.67
CA ALA A 203 5.08 4.49 21.28
C ALA A 203 6.20 5.53 21.11
N TYR A 204 6.32 6.13 19.93
CA TYR A 204 7.32 7.15 19.65
C TYR A 204 7.06 8.44 20.42
N LEU A 205 5.84 8.96 20.45
CA LEU A 205 5.47 10.17 21.18
C LEU A 205 5.66 9.98 22.68
N TRP A 206 5.30 8.82 23.22
CA TRP A 206 5.59 8.48 24.60
C TRP A 206 7.10 8.47 24.89
N SER A 207 7.89 7.88 24.00
CA SER A 207 9.34 7.84 24.16
C SER A 207 9.98 9.22 24.14
N ILE A 208 9.47 10.15 23.33
CA ILE A 208 9.88 11.58 23.38
C ILE A 208 9.59 12.16 24.76
N TYR A 209 8.37 11.97 25.27
CA TYR A 209 7.97 12.47 26.58
C TYR A 209 8.86 11.87 27.70
N ALA A 210 9.06 10.55 27.69
CA ALA A 210 9.88 9.84 28.68
C ALA A 210 11.34 10.33 28.68
N THR A 211 11.94 10.47 27.48
CA THR A 211 13.31 10.98 27.34
C THR A 211 13.43 12.42 27.82
N TYR A 212 12.47 13.29 27.48
CA TYR A 212 12.50 14.69 27.87
C TYR A 212 12.31 14.89 29.38
N THR A 213 11.43 14.11 30.01
CA THR A 213 11.13 14.23 31.44
C THR A 213 12.02 13.40 32.33
N GLY A 214 12.79 12.45 31.76
CA GLY A 214 13.56 11.46 32.51
C GLY A 214 12.71 10.48 33.33
N LYS A 215 11.41 10.34 32.99
CA LYS A 215 10.45 9.51 33.72
C LYS A 215 9.75 8.54 32.77
N GLY A 216 9.68 7.26 33.19
CA GLY A 216 9.02 6.20 32.44
C GLY A 216 9.96 5.44 31.50
N ASP A 217 9.45 4.32 31.01
CA ASP A 217 10.18 3.45 30.09
C ASP A 217 10.11 3.95 28.65
N LEU A 218 11.14 3.62 27.89
CA LEU A 218 11.22 3.92 26.46
C LEU A 218 10.58 2.80 25.65
N TYR A 219 9.94 3.15 24.55
CA TYR A 219 9.33 2.20 23.61
C TYR A 219 9.82 2.45 22.17
N THR A 220 11.00 3.02 22.02
CA THR A 220 11.61 3.26 20.69
C THR A 220 11.88 1.96 19.95
N GLU A 221 12.32 0.91 20.64
CA GLU A 221 12.57 -0.42 20.11
C GLU A 221 11.27 -1.09 19.65
N VAL A 222 10.17 -0.88 20.39
CA VAL A 222 8.84 -1.39 20.00
C VAL A 222 8.38 -0.73 18.71
N ALA A 223 8.45 0.60 18.63
CA ALA A 223 8.08 1.33 17.42
C ALA A 223 8.94 0.92 16.23
N ALA A 224 10.27 0.81 16.42
CA ALA A 224 11.21 0.43 15.39
C ALA A 224 11.00 -1.03 14.94
N GLY A 225 10.79 -1.95 15.89
CA GLY A 225 10.56 -3.37 15.62
C GLY A 225 9.27 -3.60 14.83
N VAL A 226 8.16 -3.02 15.25
CA VAL A 226 6.88 -3.13 14.54
C VAL A 226 7.01 -2.63 13.10
N LEU A 227 7.61 -1.46 12.88
CA LEU A 227 7.79 -0.91 11.54
C LEU A 227 8.72 -1.78 10.68
N LEU A 228 9.84 -2.27 11.24
CA LEU A 228 10.76 -3.16 10.54
C LEU A 228 10.05 -4.45 10.07
N PHE A 229 9.32 -5.12 10.98
CA PHE A 229 8.63 -6.36 10.63
C PHE A 229 7.50 -6.15 9.61
N VAL A 230 6.78 -5.04 9.70
CA VAL A 230 5.74 -4.69 8.71
C VAL A 230 6.34 -4.44 7.33
N ILE A 231 7.43 -3.66 7.26
CA ILE A 231 8.10 -3.37 5.99
C ILE A 231 8.72 -4.65 5.39
N LEU A 232 9.32 -5.50 6.23
CA LEU A 232 9.83 -6.80 5.83
C LEU A 232 8.71 -7.70 5.29
N GLY A 233 7.59 -7.79 6.01
CA GLY A 233 6.41 -8.56 5.59
C GLY A 233 5.89 -8.11 4.24
N ARG A 234 5.75 -6.81 4.01
CA ARG A 234 5.35 -6.25 2.71
C ARG A 234 6.34 -6.55 1.58
N TYR A 235 7.64 -6.51 1.89
CA TYR A 235 8.67 -6.88 0.92
C TYR A 235 8.56 -8.36 0.53
N LEU A 236 8.42 -9.26 1.50
CA LEU A 236 8.27 -10.69 1.26
C LEU A 236 6.96 -11.01 0.51
N GLU A 237 5.85 -10.38 0.90
CA GLU A 237 4.57 -10.49 0.20
C GLU A 237 4.69 -10.05 -1.27
N SER A 238 5.29 -8.89 -1.52
CA SER A 238 5.50 -8.39 -2.88
C SER A 238 6.36 -9.33 -3.72
N ARG A 239 7.32 -10.00 -3.11
CA ARG A 239 8.18 -11.00 -3.76
C ARG A 239 7.41 -12.28 -4.07
N ALA A 240 6.62 -12.79 -3.11
CA ALA A 240 5.81 -13.99 -3.28
C ALA A 240 4.73 -13.82 -4.37
N LYS A 241 4.00 -12.70 -4.37
CA LYS A 241 3.01 -12.39 -5.39
C LYS A 241 3.60 -12.41 -6.81
N ARG A 242 4.82 -11.90 -6.98
CA ARG A 242 5.49 -11.91 -8.30
C ARG A 242 5.89 -13.29 -8.77
N SER A 243 6.42 -14.13 -7.86
CA SER A 243 6.73 -15.51 -8.22
C SER A 243 5.50 -16.24 -8.72
N ALA A 244 4.34 -16.04 -8.08
CA ALA A 244 3.07 -16.62 -8.50
C ALA A 244 2.58 -16.03 -9.84
N SER A 245 2.64 -14.72 -10.01
CA SER A 245 2.20 -14.06 -11.25
C SER A 245 3.10 -14.41 -12.44
N SER A 246 4.41 -14.57 -12.25
CA SER A 246 5.32 -14.94 -13.35
C SER A 246 5.07 -16.36 -13.84
N ALA A 247 4.78 -17.30 -12.95
CA ALA A 247 4.42 -18.66 -13.33
C ALA A 247 3.11 -18.70 -14.13
N LEU A 248 2.10 -17.94 -13.68
CA LEU A 248 0.83 -17.84 -14.39
C LEU A 248 0.97 -17.14 -15.76
N SER A 249 1.76 -16.06 -15.84
CA SER A 249 1.99 -15.37 -17.12
C SER A 249 2.76 -16.23 -18.11
N THR A 250 3.68 -17.10 -17.65
CA THR A 250 4.37 -18.06 -18.50
C THR A 250 3.40 -19.09 -19.07
N LEU A 251 2.48 -19.60 -18.24
CA LEU A 251 1.44 -20.53 -18.69
C LEU A 251 0.48 -19.88 -19.70
N LEU A 252 0.07 -18.63 -19.45
CA LEU A 252 -0.77 -17.87 -20.37
C LEU A 252 -0.02 -17.50 -21.68
N ALA A 253 1.29 -17.33 -21.61
CA ALA A 253 2.11 -17.08 -22.79
C ALA A 253 2.34 -18.33 -23.66
N LEU A 254 2.10 -19.53 -23.11
CA LEU A 254 2.11 -20.79 -23.85
C LEU A 254 0.82 -21.01 -24.66
N GLY A 255 -0.26 -20.24 -24.37
CA GLY A 255 -1.45 -20.22 -25.21
C GLY A 255 -1.14 -19.65 -26.60
N GLU A 256 -1.78 -20.19 -27.62
CA GLU A 256 -1.64 -19.68 -28.98
C GLU A 256 -2.06 -18.20 -29.00
N LYS A 257 -1.18 -17.35 -29.52
CA LYS A 257 -1.43 -15.90 -29.66
C LYS A 257 -2.06 -15.55 -30.99
N GLU A 258 -2.00 -16.46 -31.94
CA GLU A 258 -2.44 -16.30 -33.30
C GLU A 258 -3.38 -17.45 -33.70
N VAL A 259 -4.33 -17.16 -34.53
CA VAL A 259 -5.29 -18.13 -35.08
C VAL A 259 -5.38 -17.90 -36.58
N THR A 260 -5.44 -19.01 -37.33
CA THR A 260 -5.67 -18.96 -38.78
C THR A 260 -7.16 -18.88 -39.02
N VAL A 261 -7.63 -17.81 -39.63
CA VAL A 261 -9.05 -17.57 -39.95
C VAL A 261 -9.25 -17.61 -41.45
N LEU A 262 -10.33 -18.24 -41.88
CA LEU A 262 -10.76 -18.25 -43.27
C LEU A 262 -11.54 -16.96 -43.57
N ARG A 263 -10.95 -16.04 -44.33
CA ARG A 263 -11.62 -14.83 -44.81
C ARG A 263 -11.64 -14.80 -46.35
N SER A 264 -12.82 -14.80 -46.94
CA SER A 264 -13.00 -14.73 -48.40
C SER A 264 -12.28 -15.87 -49.14
N GLY A 265 -12.21 -17.07 -48.53
CA GLY A 265 -11.58 -18.23 -49.16
C GLY A 265 -10.03 -18.28 -49.07
N SER A 266 -9.44 -17.37 -48.30
CA SER A 266 -8.01 -17.33 -48.02
C SER A 266 -7.73 -17.48 -46.52
N GLU A 267 -6.71 -18.26 -46.20
CA GLU A 267 -6.23 -18.39 -44.81
C GLU A 267 -5.42 -17.13 -44.40
N VAL A 268 -5.85 -16.50 -43.33
CA VAL A 268 -5.18 -15.33 -42.76
C VAL A 268 -4.87 -15.58 -41.29
N VAL A 269 -3.62 -15.46 -40.91
CA VAL A 269 -3.18 -15.53 -39.49
C VAL A 269 -3.46 -14.19 -38.82
N ILE A 270 -4.31 -14.24 -37.80
CA ILE A 270 -4.62 -13.04 -37.01
C ILE A 270 -4.36 -13.29 -35.52
N PRO A 271 -4.03 -12.26 -34.73
CA PRO A 271 -4.00 -12.35 -33.29
C PRO A 271 -5.39 -12.75 -32.74
N ILE A 272 -5.43 -13.62 -31.72
CA ILE A 272 -6.69 -14.07 -31.09
C ILE A 272 -7.54 -12.88 -30.61
N SER A 273 -6.90 -11.77 -30.20
CA SER A 273 -7.61 -10.55 -29.81
C SER A 273 -8.43 -9.89 -30.93
N HIS A 274 -8.16 -10.25 -32.19
CA HIS A 274 -8.87 -9.76 -33.38
C HIS A 274 -9.92 -10.72 -33.91
N LEU A 275 -10.12 -11.86 -33.22
CA LEU A 275 -11.15 -12.81 -33.55
C LEU A 275 -12.54 -12.21 -33.28
N LYS A 276 -13.45 -12.37 -34.22
CA LYS A 276 -14.85 -11.88 -34.12
C LYS A 276 -15.81 -13.03 -34.15
N VAL A 277 -16.98 -12.83 -33.53
CA VAL A 277 -18.08 -13.80 -33.62
C VAL A 277 -18.50 -13.91 -35.07
N GLY A 278 -18.44 -15.13 -35.60
CA GLY A 278 -18.74 -15.45 -37.02
C GLY A 278 -17.49 -15.66 -37.87
N ASP A 279 -16.28 -15.52 -37.36
CA ASP A 279 -15.06 -15.95 -38.06
C ASP A 279 -14.98 -17.48 -38.06
N GLU A 280 -14.66 -18.08 -39.24
CA GLU A 280 -14.36 -19.50 -39.38
C GLU A 280 -12.86 -19.75 -39.25
N PHE A 281 -12.46 -20.80 -38.47
CA PHE A 281 -11.04 -21.11 -38.17
C PHE A 281 -10.83 -22.62 -38.06
#